data_f879b30fec247d760063593a665d0cdc
#
_entry.id   f879b30fec247d760063593a665d0cdc
#
_cell.length_a   1.000
_cell.length_b   1.000
_cell.length_c   1.000
_cell.angle_alpha   90.00
_cell.angle_beta   90.00
_cell.angle_gamma   90.00
#
_symmetry.space_group_name_H-M   'P 1'
#
loop_
_entity.id
_entity.type
_entity.pdbx_description
1 polymer ?
#
loop_
_entity_poly.entity_id
_entity_poly.type
_entity_poly.pdbx_seq_one_letter_code
_entity_poly.pdbx_strand_id
1 'polypeptide(L)'
;MRFISSASMVGALILSSSMVLAAEADANSEQQRPPETLGYVEWVVMKDTNLRLKARLDTGAKTSSLHAVNIEGFERAGEEWVSFQIPLGDHEDQPTEGELDHDDVILEFERPVERTVLIKRKGAPSQKRYVVMMDFCIAGTTHTTQFSLTDRGKFSYPALLGRRFMRDDNILIDSADPFLAQNECEYVTLEELAEAHKDKLLTQ
;
A
#
# COMPACT_ATOMS: atom_id res chain seq x y z
N MET A 1 75.33 -48.32 26.57
CA MET A 1 75.00 -49.14 25.36
C MET A 1 73.52 -49.00 25.09
N ARG A 2 73.20 -48.69 23.86
CA ARG A 2 71.84 -48.64 23.17
C ARG A 2 71.04 -47.34 23.34
N PHE A 3 71.12 -46.57 22.30
CA PHE A 3 70.20 -45.49 21.85
C PHE A 3 68.87 -46.05 21.46
N ILE A 4 67.80 -45.35 21.83
CA ILE A 4 66.53 -45.48 21.16
C ILE A 4 66.02 -44.05 20.83
N SER A 5 65.98 -43.76 19.57
CA SER A 5 65.46 -42.58 18.95
C SER A 5 63.92 -42.58 19.02
N SER A 6 63.34 -41.47 19.48
CA SER A 6 61.87 -41.27 19.39
C SER A 6 61.60 -40.13 18.42
N ALA A 7 60.95 -40.46 17.34
CA ALA A 7 60.53 -39.53 16.31
C ALA A 7 59.23 -38.84 16.74
N SER A 8 59.24 -37.52 16.84
CA SER A 8 58.05 -36.68 17.02
C SER A 8 57.42 -36.44 15.70
N MET A 9 56.18 -36.87 15.57
CA MET A 9 55.28 -36.62 14.44
C MET A 9 54.49 -35.34 14.74
N VAL A 10 54.78 -34.25 14.02
CA VAL A 10 54.04 -33.01 14.06
C VAL A 10 52.86 -33.15 13.10
N GLY A 11 51.65 -33.30 13.67
CA GLY A 11 50.41 -33.27 12.91
C GLY A 11 49.99 -31.81 12.61
N ALA A 12 50.02 -31.41 11.38
CA ALA A 12 49.46 -30.14 10.92
C ALA A 12 47.93 -30.20 10.86
N LEU A 13 47.30 -29.46 11.76
CA LEU A 13 45.86 -29.21 11.73
C LEU A 13 45.61 -28.09 10.71
N ILE A 14 45.10 -28.45 9.52
CA ILE A 14 44.59 -27.49 8.57
C ILE A 14 43.10 -27.23 8.92
N LEU A 15 42.82 -26.10 9.60
CA LEU A 15 41.49 -25.57 9.73
C LEU A 15 41.08 -24.91 8.42
N SER A 16 40.20 -25.55 7.69
CA SER A 16 39.50 -24.98 6.55
C SER A 16 38.48 -23.94 6.99
N SER A 17 38.87 -22.66 6.91
CA SER A 17 37.96 -21.51 7.01
C SER A 17 37.36 -21.22 5.63
N SER A 18 36.26 -21.85 5.33
CA SER A 18 35.43 -21.50 4.17
C SER A 18 34.00 -21.73 4.56
N MET A 19 33.28 -20.67 4.88
CA MET A 19 31.85 -20.46 4.72
C MET A 19 31.36 -19.30 5.60
N VAL A 20 31.61 -18.08 5.19
CA VAL A 20 30.73 -16.94 5.53
C VAL A 20 30.90 -15.91 4.41
N LEU A 21 30.36 -16.15 3.25
CA LEU A 21 30.26 -15.15 2.17
C LEU A 21 28.96 -15.26 1.37
N ALA A 22 27.93 -15.90 1.90
CA ALA A 22 26.68 -16.08 1.14
C ALA A 22 25.48 -15.30 1.70
N ALA A 23 25.63 -14.59 2.82
CA ALA A 23 24.48 -13.91 3.47
C ALA A 23 24.43 -12.38 3.26
N GLU A 24 25.45 -11.77 2.66
CA GLU A 24 25.46 -10.31 2.46
C GLU A 24 25.04 -9.87 1.04
N ALA A 25 24.75 -10.79 0.13
CA ALA A 25 24.40 -10.46 -1.25
C ALA A 25 22.93 -10.07 -1.44
N ASP A 26 22.02 -10.52 -0.57
CA ASP A 26 20.57 -10.28 -0.78
C ASP A 26 20.06 -8.95 -0.21
N ALA A 27 20.69 -8.40 0.81
CA ALA A 27 20.28 -7.12 1.40
C ALA A 27 20.64 -5.89 0.52
N ASN A 28 21.53 -6.05 -0.44
CA ASN A 28 21.99 -4.96 -1.32
C ASN A 28 21.33 -4.97 -2.71
N SER A 29 20.52 -5.99 -3.02
CA SER A 29 19.88 -6.12 -4.32
C SER A 29 18.64 -5.24 -4.49
N GLU A 30 17.95 -4.88 -3.39
CA GLU A 30 16.77 -3.98 -3.46
C GLU A 30 17.15 -2.52 -3.75
N GLN A 31 18.34 -2.08 -3.34
CA GLN A 31 18.81 -0.71 -3.59
C GLN A 31 19.36 -0.49 -5.00
N GLN A 32 19.49 -1.52 -5.84
CA GLN A 32 20.06 -1.44 -7.18
C GLN A 32 19.03 -1.52 -8.32
N ARG A 33 17.74 -1.65 -8.01
CA ARG A 33 16.72 -1.57 -9.07
C ARG A 33 16.63 -0.14 -9.59
N PRO A 34 16.60 0.06 -10.92
CA PRO A 34 16.35 1.39 -11.47
C PRO A 34 15.01 1.92 -10.94
N PRO A 35 14.88 3.24 -10.76
CA PRO A 35 13.61 3.81 -10.34
C PRO A 35 12.52 3.51 -11.38
N GLU A 36 11.34 3.16 -10.90
CA GLU A 36 10.16 3.02 -11.73
C GLU A 36 9.58 4.40 -12.02
N THR A 37 9.30 4.68 -13.30
CA THR A 37 8.68 5.96 -13.70
C THR A 37 7.19 5.74 -13.91
N LEU A 38 6.39 6.47 -13.15
CA LEU A 38 4.93 6.45 -13.19
C LEU A 38 4.38 7.81 -13.59
N GLY A 39 3.15 7.84 -14.09
CA GLY A 39 2.44 9.07 -14.40
C GLY A 39 1.96 9.83 -13.17
N TYR A 40 1.51 11.06 -13.34
CA TYR A 40 0.97 11.86 -12.24
C TYR A 40 -0.38 11.35 -11.72
N VAL A 41 -1.07 10.47 -12.48
CA VAL A 41 -2.22 9.67 -12.09
C VAL A 41 -1.98 8.23 -12.54
N GLU A 42 -2.26 7.28 -11.66
CA GLU A 42 -2.16 5.85 -11.98
C GLU A 42 -3.35 5.09 -11.42
N TRP A 43 -3.57 3.90 -11.97
CA TRP A 43 -4.48 2.93 -11.39
C TRP A 43 -3.82 2.20 -10.23
N VAL A 44 -4.53 2.12 -9.11
CA VAL A 44 -4.17 1.29 -7.95
C VAL A 44 -5.28 0.31 -7.65
N VAL A 45 -4.91 -0.86 -7.14
CA VAL A 45 -5.88 -1.90 -6.76
C VAL A 45 -5.73 -2.18 -5.28
N MET A 46 -6.77 -1.90 -4.49
CA MET A 46 -6.80 -2.18 -3.05
C MET A 46 -6.89 -3.69 -2.83
N LYS A 47 -5.89 -4.27 -2.15
CA LYS A 47 -5.77 -5.74 -2.05
C LYS A 47 -6.87 -6.41 -1.23
N ASP A 48 -7.50 -5.69 -0.31
CA ASP A 48 -8.60 -6.21 0.51
C ASP A 48 -9.85 -6.56 -0.29
N THR A 49 -10.11 -5.83 -1.37
CA THR A 49 -11.35 -5.92 -2.16
C THR A 49 -11.10 -6.13 -3.63
N ASN A 50 -9.85 -6.04 -4.07
CA ASN A 50 -9.43 -5.91 -5.47
C ASN A 50 -10.10 -4.73 -6.21
N LEU A 51 -10.63 -3.75 -5.46
CA LEU A 51 -11.19 -2.54 -6.03
C LEU A 51 -10.11 -1.71 -6.72
N ARG A 52 -10.35 -1.37 -7.98
CA ARG A 52 -9.51 -0.49 -8.78
C ARG A 52 -9.90 0.96 -8.57
N LEU A 53 -8.93 1.81 -8.23
CA LEU A 53 -9.12 3.24 -7.98
C LEU A 53 -8.09 4.05 -8.75
N LYS A 54 -8.46 5.27 -9.19
CA LYS A 54 -7.48 6.24 -9.66
C LYS A 54 -6.77 6.88 -8.47
N ALA A 55 -5.45 6.90 -8.51
CA ALA A 55 -4.61 7.55 -7.50
C ALA A 55 -3.80 8.69 -8.12
N ARG A 56 -3.86 9.87 -7.50
CA ARG A 56 -2.93 10.95 -7.82
C ARG A 56 -1.60 10.72 -7.12
N LEU A 57 -0.51 10.73 -7.87
CA LEU A 57 0.84 10.70 -7.33
C LEU A 57 1.30 12.15 -7.08
N ASP A 58 1.36 12.56 -5.81
CA ASP A 58 1.54 13.96 -5.41
C ASP A 58 2.86 14.14 -4.63
N THR A 59 3.90 14.60 -5.32
CA THR A 59 5.21 14.88 -4.73
C THR A 59 5.17 16.05 -3.72
N GLY A 60 4.15 16.90 -3.75
CA GLY A 60 3.90 17.97 -2.78
C GLY A 60 3.33 17.46 -1.46
N ALA A 61 2.54 16.40 -1.50
CA ALA A 61 1.97 15.78 -0.29
C ALA A 61 3.00 14.90 0.41
N LYS A 62 3.11 15.00 1.74
CA LYS A 62 4.04 14.17 2.52
C LYS A 62 3.56 12.72 2.65
N THR A 63 2.26 12.52 2.85
CA THR A 63 1.64 11.23 3.16
C THR A 63 0.48 10.96 2.23
N SER A 64 0.13 9.70 2.07
CA SER A 64 -0.99 9.27 1.26
C SER A 64 -2.33 9.52 1.96
N SER A 65 -3.41 9.56 1.20
CA SER A 65 -4.78 9.68 1.71
C SER A 65 -5.75 8.88 0.84
N LEU A 66 -6.78 8.32 1.48
CA LEU A 66 -7.82 7.52 0.86
C LEU A 66 -9.17 8.15 1.13
N HIS A 67 -10.05 8.15 0.12
CA HIS A 67 -11.44 8.54 0.28
C HIS A 67 -12.13 7.61 1.26
N ALA A 68 -12.76 8.20 2.25
CA ALA A 68 -13.54 7.48 3.24
C ALA A 68 -14.58 8.42 3.86
N VAL A 69 -15.76 7.87 4.11
CA VAL A 69 -16.87 8.52 4.82
C VAL A 69 -17.25 7.70 6.06
N ASN A 70 -18.11 8.23 6.92
CA ASN A 70 -18.58 7.57 8.14
C ASN A 70 -17.43 6.98 8.98
N ILE A 71 -16.38 7.82 9.19
CA ILE A 71 -15.14 7.43 9.84
C ILE A 71 -15.33 7.51 11.36
N GLU A 72 -15.35 6.35 12.04
CA GLU A 72 -15.60 6.25 13.48
C GLU A 72 -14.49 5.45 14.18
N GLY A 73 -13.86 6.05 15.18
CA GLY A 73 -12.88 5.36 16.01
C GLY A 73 -13.55 4.60 17.15
N PHE A 74 -13.07 3.40 17.43
CA PHE A 74 -13.52 2.58 18.54
C PHE A 74 -12.35 1.80 19.17
N GLU A 75 -12.58 1.18 20.31
CA GLU A 75 -11.58 0.34 20.97
C GLU A 75 -11.93 -1.13 20.81
N ARG A 76 -10.93 -1.96 20.46
CA ARG A 76 -11.04 -3.41 20.39
C ARG A 76 -9.83 -4.06 21.06
N ALA A 77 -10.08 -4.84 22.12
CA ALA A 77 -9.04 -5.53 22.88
C ALA A 77 -7.91 -4.61 23.41
N GLY A 78 -8.21 -3.35 23.74
CA GLY A 78 -7.24 -2.37 24.25
C GLY A 78 -6.45 -1.64 23.17
N GLU A 79 -6.80 -1.84 21.91
CA GLU A 79 -6.20 -1.14 20.76
C GLU A 79 -7.21 -0.19 20.10
N GLU A 80 -6.74 0.95 19.60
CA GLU A 80 -7.57 1.89 18.85
C GLU A 80 -7.79 1.36 17.43
N TRP A 81 -9.05 1.22 17.04
CA TRP A 81 -9.50 0.81 15.72
C TRP A 81 -10.34 1.90 15.09
N VAL A 82 -10.51 1.84 13.79
CA VAL A 82 -11.38 2.72 13.02
C VAL A 82 -12.24 1.92 12.06
N SER A 83 -13.55 2.20 12.06
CA SER A 83 -14.45 1.80 10.98
C SER A 83 -14.61 2.94 10.00
N PHE A 84 -14.78 2.62 8.72
CA PHE A 84 -15.00 3.60 7.67
C PHE A 84 -15.63 2.94 6.45
N GLN A 85 -16.21 3.77 5.59
CA GLN A 85 -16.90 3.34 4.39
C GLN A 85 -16.26 3.99 3.17
N ILE A 86 -16.23 3.25 2.06
CA ILE A 86 -15.85 3.75 0.73
C ILE A 86 -17.07 3.59 -0.17
N PRO A 87 -17.81 4.67 -0.49
CA PRO A 87 -18.91 4.65 -1.46
C PRO A 87 -18.32 4.46 -2.87
N LEU A 88 -18.87 3.54 -3.65
CA LEU A 88 -18.39 3.27 -5.01
C LEU A 88 -18.84 4.34 -6.02
N GLY A 89 -19.97 4.99 -5.78
CA GLY A 89 -20.54 6.04 -6.64
C GLY A 89 -19.85 7.41 -6.54
N ASP A 90 -19.10 7.68 -5.48
CA ASP A 90 -18.51 9.02 -5.24
C ASP A 90 -17.45 9.44 -6.29
N HIS A 91 -17.00 8.52 -7.14
CA HIS A 91 -15.97 8.75 -8.15
C HIS A 91 -16.33 8.11 -9.49
N GLU A 92 -17.24 8.73 -10.19
CA GLU A 92 -17.89 8.27 -11.44
C GLU A 92 -16.97 8.16 -12.68
N ASP A 93 -15.69 8.11 -12.54
CA ASP A 93 -14.76 8.04 -13.69
C ASP A 93 -14.69 6.67 -14.38
N GLN A 94 -15.59 5.73 -14.04
CA GLN A 94 -15.69 4.43 -14.70
C GLN A 94 -16.94 4.42 -15.58
N PRO A 95 -16.84 4.08 -16.87
CA PRO A 95 -18.02 3.89 -17.69
C PRO A 95 -18.81 2.71 -17.11
N THR A 96 -20.00 2.98 -16.62
CA THR A 96 -20.93 1.96 -16.18
C THR A 96 -21.77 1.55 -17.37
N GLU A 97 -21.55 0.35 -17.90
CA GLU A 97 -22.44 -0.28 -18.89
C GLU A 97 -23.36 -1.26 -18.15
N GLY A 98 -24.32 -0.76 -17.36
CA GLY A 98 -25.23 -1.67 -16.65
C GLY A 98 -26.35 -0.97 -15.89
N GLU A 99 -27.38 -1.74 -15.53
CA GLU A 99 -28.55 -1.30 -14.74
C GLU A 99 -28.28 -1.18 -13.22
N LEU A 100 -27.03 -1.43 -12.75
CA LEU A 100 -26.69 -1.36 -11.32
C LEU A 100 -26.43 0.09 -10.93
N ASP A 101 -27.18 0.58 -9.97
CA ASP A 101 -26.93 1.86 -9.31
C ASP A 101 -25.75 1.68 -8.34
N HIS A 102 -24.55 2.10 -8.78
CA HIS A 102 -23.34 2.01 -7.97
C HIS A 102 -23.36 2.93 -6.75
N ASP A 103 -24.25 3.91 -6.75
CA ASP A 103 -24.41 4.87 -5.65
C ASP A 103 -24.86 4.18 -4.36
N ASP A 104 -25.52 3.02 -4.48
CA ASP A 104 -26.02 2.24 -3.35
C ASP A 104 -24.96 1.27 -2.78
N VAL A 105 -23.83 1.07 -3.46
CA VAL A 105 -22.82 0.11 -2.99
C VAL A 105 -21.74 0.79 -2.16
N ILE A 106 -21.71 0.42 -0.90
CA ILE A 106 -20.78 0.95 0.09
C ILE A 106 -19.91 -0.19 0.62
N LEU A 107 -18.60 -0.06 0.47
CA LEU A 107 -17.63 -1.00 1.06
C LEU A 107 -17.33 -0.58 2.49
N GLU A 108 -17.45 -1.51 3.43
CA GLU A 108 -17.18 -1.27 4.85
C GLU A 108 -15.84 -1.88 5.26
N PHE A 109 -15.09 -1.14 6.06
CA PHE A 109 -13.78 -1.54 6.55
C PHE A 109 -13.63 -1.29 8.03
N GLU A 110 -12.88 -2.16 8.70
CA GLU A 110 -12.36 -1.94 10.04
C GLU A 110 -10.86 -2.19 10.04
N ARG A 111 -10.08 -1.25 10.59
CA ARG A 111 -8.63 -1.35 10.63
C ARG A 111 -8.07 -0.85 11.97
N PRO A 112 -6.98 -1.44 12.45
CA PRO A 112 -6.25 -0.86 13.56
C PRO A 112 -5.69 0.51 13.17
N VAL A 113 -5.74 1.44 14.12
CA VAL A 113 -5.24 2.80 13.92
C VAL A 113 -3.73 2.80 14.12
N GLU A 114 -2.98 3.07 13.08
CA GLU A 114 -1.53 3.23 13.16
C GLU A 114 -1.13 4.50 13.92
N ARG A 115 -1.84 5.57 13.69
CA ARG A 115 -1.72 6.87 14.37
C ARG A 115 -2.84 7.81 14.00
N THR A 116 -2.94 8.89 14.77
CA THR A 116 -3.85 10.00 14.48
C THR A 116 -3.06 11.26 14.10
N VAL A 117 -3.56 12.02 13.13
CA VAL A 117 -2.98 13.29 12.71
C VAL A 117 -3.99 14.43 12.81
N LEU A 118 -3.49 15.62 13.13
CA LEU A 118 -4.27 16.85 13.15
C LEU A 118 -3.89 17.71 11.95
N ILE A 119 -4.81 17.86 11.02
CA ILE A 119 -4.62 18.71 9.84
C ILE A 119 -5.07 20.13 10.18
N LYS A 120 -4.12 21.05 10.21
CA LYS A 120 -4.41 22.48 10.40
C LYS A 120 -5.07 23.03 9.14
N ARG A 121 -6.18 23.75 9.32
CA ARG A 121 -6.91 24.43 8.24
C ARG A 121 -6.92 25.92 8.48
N LYS A 122 -6.66 26.72 7.44
CA LYS A 122 -6.73 28.18 7.56
C LYS A 122 -8.20 28.61 7.74
N GLY A 123 -8.51 29.29 8.84
CA GLY A 123 -9.86 29.79 9.11
C GLY A 123 -10.90 28.76 9.56
N ALA A 124 -10.48 27.53 9.90
CA ALA A 124 -11.35 26.47 10.40
C ALA A 124 -10.65 25.66 11.51
N PRO A 125 -11.40 24.96 12.37
CA PRO A 125 -10.83 24.03 13.34
C PRO A 125 -9.95 22.96 12.68
N SER A 126 -8.91 22.53 13.39
CA SER A 126 -8.08 21.40 12.93
C SER A 126 -8.91 20.14 12.80
N GLN A 127 -8.69 19.39 11.72
CA GLN A 127 -9.36 18.13 11.45
C GLN A 127 -8.53 16.97 11.97
N LYS A 128 -9.09 16.15 12.86
CA LYS A 128 -8.53 14.86 13.26
C LYS A 128 -8.71 13.89 12.09
N ARG A 129 -7.64 13.15 11.74
CA ARG A 129 -7.72 12.05 10.76
C ARG A 129 -7.04 10.83 11.32
N TYR A 130 -7.68 9.68 11.16
CA TYR A 130 -7.08 8.39 11.42
C TYR A 130 -6.18 7.99 10.27
N VAL A 131 -5.09 7.33 10.60
CA VAL A 131 -4.13 6.78 9.63
C VAL A 131 -4.10 5.27 9.83
N VAL A 132 -4.27 4.54 8.75
CA VAL A 132 -4.28 3.07 8.71
C VAL A 132 -3.25 2.57 7.72
N MET A 133 -2.77 1.33 7.91
CA MET A 133 -1.97 0.62 6.92
C MET A 133 -2.91 -0.05 5.93
N MET A 134 -2.61 0.08 4.63
CA MET A 134 -3.37 -0.59 3.57
C MET A 134 -2.40 -1.17 2.55
N ASP A 135 -2.75 -2.35 2.05
CA ASP A 135 -2.06 -3.02 0.97
C ASP A 135 -2.72 -2.68 -0.36
N PHE A 136 -1.93 -2.33 -1.33
CA PHE A 136 -2.41 -2.01 -2.68
C PHE A 136 -1.38 -2.42 -3.74
N CYS A 137 -1.87 -2.68 -4.93
CA CYS A 137 -1.03 -2.94 -6.09
C CYS A 137 -0.99 -1.70 -6.99
N ILE A 138 0.20 -1.36 -7.48
CA ILE A 138 0.43 -0.37 -8.55
C ILE A 138 1.54 -0.91 -9.45
N ALA A 139 1.42 -0.73 -10.75
CA ALA A 139 2.41 -1.18 -11.73
C ALA A 139 2.81 -2.67 -11.58
N GLY A 140 1.84 -3.54 -11.24
CA GLY A 140 2.05 -4.97 -11.04
C GLY A 140 2.73 -5.35 -9.73
N THR A 141 3.08 -4.37 -8.87
CA THR A 141 3.77 -4.62 -7.60
C THR A 141 2.86 -4.29 -6.41
N THR A 142 2.84 -5.18 -5.43
CA THR A 142 2.10 -4.95 -4.17
C THR A 142 2.95 -4.17 -3.18
N HIS A 143 2.36 -3.12 -2.62
CA HIS A 143 2.97 -2.23 -1.64
C HIS A 143 2.08 -2.10 -0.41
N THR A 144 2.69 -1.77 0.71
CA THR A 144 2.00 -1.45 1.96
C THR A 144 2.37 -0.03 2.38
N THR A 145 1.40 0.86 2.57
CA THR A 145 1.69 2.23 3.05
C THR A 145 0.60 2.77 3.95
N GLN A 146 0.93 3.86 4.64
CA GLN A 146 0.00 4.59 5.49
C GLN A 146 -0.94 5.48 4.68
N PHE A 147 -2.24 5.31 4.88
CA PHE A 147 -3.25 6.20 4.34
C PHE A 147 -3.97 6.97 5.46
N SER A 148 -4.05 8.27 5.33
CA SER A 148 -4.96 9.09 6.15
C SER A 148 -6.36 9.02 5.55
N LEU A 149 -7.34 8.67 6.38
CA LEU A 149 -8.74 8.60 5.98
C LEU A 149 -9.37 9.99 5.97
N THR A 150 -10.07 10.34 4.91
CA THR A 150 -10.76 11.62 4.79
C THR A 150 -11.79 11.57 3.66
N ASP A 151 -12.87 12.32 3.83
CA ASP A 151 -13.78 12.57 2.72
C ASP A 151 -13.04 13.31 1.58
N ARG A 152 -13.00 12.67 0.42
CA ARG A 152 -12.42 13.18 -0.82
C ARG A 152 -13.44 13.27 -1.95
N GLY A 153 -14.74 13.15 -1.67
CA GLY A 153 -15.81 13.22 -2.66
C GLY A 153 -15.82 14.51 -3.50
N LYS A 154 -15.14 15.57 -3.03
CA LYS A 154 -14.95 16.84 -3.79
C LYS A 154 -13.64 16.90 -4.58
N PHE A 155 -12.83 15.84 -4.55
CA PHE A 155 -11.57 15.78 -5.27
C PHE A 155 -11.72 14.86 -6.48
N SER A 156 -10.94 15.11 -7.52
CA SER A 156 -10.98 14.34 -8.77
C SER A 156 -10.54 12.87 -8.60
N TYR A 157 -9.82 12.53 -7.52
CA TYR A 157 -9.28 11.19 -7.33
C TYR A 157 -9.53 10.67 -5.91
N PRO A 158 -10.03 9.42 -5.76
CA PRO A 158 -10.30 8.80 -4.46
C PRO A 158 -9.05 8.52 -3.65
N ALA A 159 -7.94 8.26 -4.31
CA ALA A 159 -6.66 8.02 -3.66
C ALA A 159 -5.61 9.07 -4.03
N LEU A 160 -4.71 9.35 -3.09
CA LEU A 160 -3.54 10.17 -3.30
C LEU A 160 -2.35 9.43 -2.68
N LEU A 161 -1.30 9.24 -3.46
CA LEU A 161 -0.04 8.68 -3.01
C LEU A 161 0.97 9.81 -2.79
N GLY A 162 1.47 9.91 -1.56
CA GLY A 162 2.39 10.97 -1.17
C GLY A 162 3.85 10.59 -1.36
N ARG A 163 4.75 11.59 -1.34
CA ARG A 163 6.19 11.42 -1.60
C ARG A 163 6.90 10.45 -0.65
N ARG A 164 6.31 10.13 0.51
CA ARG A 164 6.88 9.14 1.42
C ARG A 164 6.85 7.75 0.80
N PHE A 165 5.71 7.34 0.26
CA PHE A 165 5.57 6.12 -0.52
C PHE A 165 6.53 6.11 -1.71
N MET A 166 6.48 7.15 -2.56
CA MET A 166 7.30 7.21 -3.77
C MET A 166 8.80 7.11 -3.49
N ARG A 167 9.28 7.77 -2.43
CA ARG A 167 10.69 7.72 -2.03
C ARG A 167 11.08 6.33 -1.52
N ASP A 168 10.23 5.73 -0.67
CA ASP A 168 10.54 4.47 0.00
C ASP A 168 10.51 3.30 -1.01
N ASP A 169 9.75 3.44 -2.09
CA ASP A 169 9.61 2.46 -3.18
C ASP A 169 10.37 2.84 -4.47
N ASN A 170 11.25 3.84 -4.42
CA ASN A 170 12.10 4.29 -5.53
C ASN A 170 11.33 4.64 -6.82
N ILE A 171 10.25 5.44 -6.69
CA ILE A 171 9.37 5.85 -7.77
C ILE A 171 9.65 7.28 -8.20
N LEU A 172 9.79 7.50 -9.51
CA LEU A 172 9.84 8.80 -10.17
C LEU A 172 8.49 9.12 -10.79
N ILE A 173 8.13 10.40 -10.80
CA ILE A 173 6.86 10.85 -11.37
C ILE A 173 7.12 11.68 -12.65
N ASP A 174 6.55 11.19 -13.73
CA ASP A 174 6.36 12.00 -14.93
C ASP A 174 5.11 12.85 -14.75
N SER A 175 5.30 14.16 -14.75
CA SER A 175 4.21 15.13 -14.59
C SER A 175 3.50 15.50 -15.89
N ALA A 176 3.98 15.02 -17.04
CA ALA A 176 3.40 15.30 -18.34
C ALA A 176 2.23 14.36 -18.65
N ASP A 177 2.37 13.06 -18.35
CA ASP A 177 1.44 12.05 -18.77
C ASP A 177 0.89 11.22 -17.59
N PRO A 178 -0.39 10.82 -17.60
CA PRO A 178 -0.97 9.85 -16.68
C PRO A 178 -0.82 8.43 -17.23
N PHE A 179 -1.02 7.43 -16.37
CA PHE A 179 -1.14 6.01 -16.73
C PHE A 179 0.06 5.46 -17.51
N LEU A 180 1.26 5.65 -16.96
CA LEU A 180 2.52 5.17 -17.54
C LEU A 180 2.95 3.81 -17.00
N ALA A 181 2.25 3.26 -16.01
CA ALA A 181 2.52 1.94 -15.47
C ALA A 181 2.47 0.87 -16.59
N GLN A 182 3.57 0.13 -16.77
CA GLN A 182 3.69 -0.87 -17.83
C GLN A 182 3.04 -2.21 -17.46
N ASN A 183 2.94 -2.50 -16.16
CA ASN A 183 2.34 -3.73 -15.66
C ASN A 183 1.01 -3.41 -14.99
N GLU A 184 0.03 -4.24 -15.24
CA GLU A 184 -1.29 -4.11 -14.62
C GLU A 184 -1.41 -4.99 -13.38
N CYS A 185 -2.27 -4.56 -12.45
CA CYS A 185 -2.67 -5.33 -11.30
C CYS A 185 -4.00 -6.03 -11.59
N GLU A 186 -4.17 -7.24 -11.11
CA GLU A 186 -5.47 -7.91 -11.15
C GLU A 186 -6.48 -7.14 -10.31
N TYR A 187 -7.66 -6.88 -10.87
CA TYR A 187 -8.74 -6.15 -10.22
C TYR A 187 -10.11 -6.77 -10.55
N VAL A 188 -11.10 -6.45 -9.77
CA VAL A 188 -12.50 -6.71 -10.08
C VAL A 188 -13.17 -5.41 -10.54
N THR A 189 -14.15 -5.53 -11.43
CA THR A 189 -14.92 -4.37 -11.90
C THR A 189 -15.86 -3.86 -10.81
N LEU A 190 -16.33 -2.62 -10.94
CA LEU A 190 -17.33 -2.07 -10.02
C LEU A 190 -18.62 -2.90 -10.06
N GLU A 191 -19.01 -3.39 -11.22
CA GLU A 191 -20.15 -4.26 -11.41
C GLU A 191 -20.02 -5.57 -10.63
N GLU A 192 -18.87 -6.23 -10.72
CA GLU A 192 -18.59 -7.47 -9.98
C GLU A 192 -18.61 -7.24 -8.47
N LEU A 193 -18.07 -6.11 -8.01
CA LEU A 193 -18.11 -5.73 -6.59
C LEU A 193 -19.53 -5.41 -6.13
N ALA A 194 -20.29 -4.68 -6.93
CA ALA A 194 -21.68 -4.34 -6.65
C ALA A 194 -22.54 -5.61 -6.55
N GLU A 195 -22.40 -6.54 -7.51
CA GLU A 195 -23.11 -7.82 -7.50
C GLU A 195 -22.76 -8.65 -6.24
N ALA A 196 -21.48 -8.75 -5.91
CA ALA A 196 -21.03 -9.48 -4.73
C ALA A 196 -21.53 -8.89 -3.40
N HIS A 197 -21.78 -7.57 -3.36
CA HIS A 197 -22.35 -6.90 -2.17
C HIS A 197 -23.87 -6.98 -2.12
N LYS A 198 -24.54 -6.97 -3.27
CA LYS A 198 -25.99 -7.12 -3.37
C LYS A 198 -26.44 -8.46 -2.76
N ASP A 199 -25.73 -9.54 -3.02
CA ASP A 199 -26.01 -10.85 -2.46
C ASP A 199 -25.86 -10.88 -0.93
N LYS A 200 -24.94 -10.09 -0.36
CA LYS A 200 -24.78 -9.98 1.10
C LYS A 200 -25.90 -9.18 1.77
N LEU A 201 -26.44 -8.18 1.10
CA LEU A 201 -27.55 -7.38 1.61
C LEU A 201 -28.88 -8.12 1.55
N LEU A 202 -29.05 -9.06 0.63
CA LEU A 202 -30.27 -9.88 0.49
C LEU A 202 -30.31 -11.06 1.47
N THR A 203 -29.21 -11.38 2.15
CA THR A 203 -29.09 -12.50 3.09
C THR A 203 -29.15 -12.10 4.57
N GLN A 204 -29.35 -10.81 4.89
CA GLN A 204 -29.63 -10.30 6.24
C GLN A 204 -31.12 -9.95 6.40
#